data_d44e03cf628425607c916699e54a8e0d
#
_entry.id   d44e03cf628425607c916699e54a8e0d
#
_cell.length_a   1.000
_cell.length_b   1.000
_cell.length_c   1.000
_cell.angle_alpha   90.00
_cell.angle_beta   90.00
_cell.angle_gamma   90.00
#
_symmetry.space_group_name_H-M   'P 1'
#
loop_
_entity.id
_entity.type
_entity.pdbx_description
1 polymer ?
#
loop_
_entity_poly.entity_id
_entity_poly.type
_entity_poly.pdbx_seq_one_letter_code
_entity_poly.pdbx_strand_id
1 'polypeptide(L)'
;MLLSVIVFLPLLFAAIVTFWPNVKTVRPLALGFSLIEFLISLLALQQFDKTTAALQLVEKYPWIERFGINYYLGLDGISLWLVLLTTFLTPIIILGSWTAIENRVKGFHASIFVLQTAMLGTFLSIDAIFFYLFWELSLVPM
;
A
#
# COMPACT_ATOMS: atom_id res chain seq x y z
N MET A 1 2.37 13.90 -4.78
CA MET A 1 2.22 12.64 -5.55
C MET A 1 2.88 11.42 -4.91
N LEU A 2 3.84 11.58 -4.01
CA LEU A 2 4.53 10.44 -3.37
C LEU A 2 3.55 9.52 -2.60
N LEU A 3 2.62 10.06 -1.83
CA LEU A 3 1.65 9.26 -1.08
C LEU A 3 0.73 8.47 -2.00
N SER A 4 0.29 9.06 -3.11
CA SER A 4 -0.52 8.34 -4.10
C SER A 4 0.25 7.18 -4.71
N VAL A 5 1.53 7.37 -5.02
CA VAL A 5 2.39 6.30 -5.52
C VAL A 5 2.49 5.18 -4.49
N ILE A 6 2.76 5.49 -3.24
CA ILE A 6 2.86 4.50 -2.16
C ILE A 6 1.56 3.70 -2.01
N VAL A 7 0.40 4.36 -2.10
CA VAL A 7 -0.90 3.68 -1.92
C VAL A 7 -1.25 2.80 -3.13
N PHE A 8 -1.07 3.30 -4.35
CA PHE A 8 -1.59 2.62 -5.55
C PHE A 8 -0.57 1.73 -6.27
N LEU A 9 0.71 1.88 -6.00
CA LEU A 9 1.73 1.04 -6.62
C LEU A 9 1.56 -0.46 -6.30
N PRO A 10 1.23 -0.87 -5.06
CA PRO A 10 0.96 -2.29 -4.78
C PRO A 10 -0.23 -2.83 -5.58
N LEU A 11 -1.22 -2.00 -5.86
CA LEU A 11 -2.36 -2.40 -6.68
C LEU A 11 -1.92 -2.71 -8.12
N LEU A 12 -1.02 -1.91 -8.68
CA LEU A 12 -0.39 -2.17 -9.97
C LEU A 12 0.39 -3.48 -9.93
N PHE A 13 1.15 -3.72 -8.86
CA PHE A 13 1.89 -4.98 -8.68
C PHE A 13 0.94 -6.17 -8.60
N ALA A 14 -0.20 -6.04 -7.94
CA ALA A 14 -1.23 -7.08 -7.90
C ALA A 14 -1.73 -7.42 -9.30
N ALA A 15 -2.00 -6.41 -10.12
CA ALA A 15 -2.42 -6.61 -11.51
C ALA A 15 -1.35 -7.31 -12.34
N ILE A 16 -0.10 -6.88 -12.22
CA ILE A 16 1.03 -7.50 -12.94
C ILE A 16 1.19 -8.97 -12.55
N VAL A 17 1.14 -9.28 -11.27
CA VAL A 17 1.26 -10.65 -10.75
C VAL A 17 0.12 -11.52 -11.26
N THR A 18 -1.10 -11.01 -11.28
CA THR A 18 -2.30 -11.75 -11.73
C THR A 18 -2.16 -12.17 -13.19
N PHE A 19 -1.65 -11.30 -14.05
CA PHE A 19 -1.50 -11.57 -15.49
C PHE A 19 -0.13 -12.11 -15.88
N TRP A 20 0.74 -12.37 -14.90
CA TRP A 20 2.09 -12.87 -15.19
C TRP A 20 2.05 -14.29 -15.77
N PRO A 21 2.74 -14.55 -16.89
CA PRO A 21 2.61 -15.83 -17.61
C PRO A 21 3.24 -17.01 -16.87
N ASN A 22 4.33 -16.79 -16.11
CA ASN A 22 5.11 -17.88 -15.51
C ASN A 22 4.94 -17.92 -13.99
N VAL A 23 4.21 -18.92 -13.49
CA VAL A 23 3.96 -19.12 -12.06
C VAL A 23 5.25 -19.29 -11.25
N LYS A 24 6.28 -19.90 -11.83
CA LYS A 24 7.55 -20.15 -11.13
C LYS A 24 8.32 -18.87 -10.78
N THR A 25 8.13 -17.82 -11.55
CA THR A 25 8.79 -16.53 -11.34
C THR A 25 7.96 -15.53 -10.53
N VAL A 26 6.73 -15.89 -10.17
CA VAL A 26 5.85 -14.98 -9.39
C VAL A 26 6.43 -14.67 -8.01
N ARG A 27 6.94 -15.67 -7.32
CA ARG A 27 7.52 -15.47 -5.97
C ARG A 27 8.68 -14.47 -5.95
N PRO A 28 9.75 -14.66 -6.75
CA PRO A 28 10.83 -13.69 -6.78
C PRO A 28 10.39 -12.33 -7.32
N LEU A 29 9.45 -12.31 -8.27
CA LEU A 29 8.88 -11.06 -8.79
C LEU A 29 8.14 -10.28 -7.69
N ALA A 30 7.28 -10.97 -6.93
CA ALA A 30 6.54 -10.38 -5.82
C ALA A 30 7.50 -9.86 -4.73
N LEU A 31 8.54 -10.62 -4.41
CA LEU A 31 9.56 -10.18 -3.46
C LEU A 31 10.27 -8.91 -3.95
N GLY A 32 10.64 -8.86 -5.22
CA GLY A 32 11.26 -7.68 -5.82
C GLY A 32 10.34 -6.46 -5.76
N PHE A 33 9.06 -6.63 -6.09
CA PHE A 33 8.06 -5.57 -6.00
C PHE A 33 7.88 -5.06 -4.57
N SER A 34 7.81 -5.95 -3.59
CA SER A 34 7.66 -5.56 -2.19
C SER A 34 8.89 -4.81 -1.65
N LEU A 35 10.09 -5.17 -2.10
CA LEU A 35 11.31 -4.45 -1.76
C LEU A 35 11.34 -3.06 -2.41
N ILE A 36 10.91 -2.93 -3.65
CA ILE A 36 10.78 -1.63 -4.33
C ILE A 36 9.81 -0.73 -3.56
N GLU A 37 8.68 -1.26 -3.16
CA GLU A 37 7.69 -0.51 -2.37
C GLU A 37 8.26 -0.03 -1.04
N PHE A 38 9.00 -0.88 -0.36
CA PHE A 38 9.69 -0.51 0.89
C PHE A 38 10.70 0.62 0.66
N LEU A 39 11.51 0.53 -0.39
CA LEU A 39 12.48 1.57 -0.73
C LEU A 39 11.78 2.91 -1.05
N ILE A 40 10.66 2.87 -1.77
CA ILE A 40 9.85 4.07 -2.05
C ILE A 40 9.29 4.66 -0.75
N SER A 41 8.83 3.83 0.17
CA SER A 41 8.31 4.31 1.46
C SER A 41 9.40 4.99 2.31
N LEU A 42 10.66 4.59 2.16
CA LEU A 42 11.78 5.27 2.82
C LEU A 42 11.99 6.70 2.31
N LEU A 43 11.57 7.01 1.07
CA LEU A 43 11.60 8.39 0.58
C LEU A 43 10.64 9.29 1.37
N ALA A 44 9.51 8.75 1.80
CA ALA A 44 8.59 9.49 2.69
C ALA A 44 9.26 9.81 4.03
N LEU A 45 10.04 8.86 4.58
CA LEU A 45 10.81 9.10 5.80
C LEU A 45 11.86 10.20 5.63
N GLN A 46 12.54 10.22 4.48
CA GLN A 46 13.56 11.26 4.20
C GLN A 46 12.95 12.65 4.04
N GLN A 47 11.75 12.73 3.48
CA GLN A 47 11.04 13.99 3.25
C GLN A 47 10.24 14.46 4.46
N PHE A 48 10.17 13.63 5.51
CA PHE A 48 9.38 13.93 6.69
C PHE A 48 10.11 14.89 7.62
N ASP A 49 9.47 16.04 7.90
CA ASP A 49 9.98 17.03 8.87
C ASP A 49 9.54 16.66 10.28
N LYS A 50 10.49 16.32 11.14
CA LYS A 50 10.25 15.93 12.53
C LYS A 50 9.98 17.10 13.47
N THR A 51 10.12 18.33 12.98
CA THR A 51 10.00 19.55 13.80
C THR A 51 8.58 20.08 13.89
N THR A 52 7.66 19.58 13.07
CA THR A 52 6.26 20.03 13.02
C THR A 52 5.29 18.89 13.29
N ALA A 53 4.19 19.21 13.98
CA ALA A 53 3.08 18.29 14.21
C ALA A 53 2.03 18.34 13.08
N ALA A 54 2.20 19.21 12.09
CA ALA A 54 1.26 19.35 10.98
C ALA A 54 1.34 18.15 10.03
N LEU A 55 0.23 17.90 9.31
CA LEU A 55 0.20 16.91 8.24
C LEU A 55 1.18 17.30 7.13
N GLN A 56 1.91 16.34 6.61
CA GLN A 56 2.93 16.53 5.60
C GLN A 56 2.65 15.73 4.33
N LEU A 57 3.31 16.09 3.25
CA LEU A 57 3.14 15.48 1.93
C LEU A 57 1.67 15.40 1.51
N VAL A 58 0.88 16.39 1.92
CA VAL A 58 -0.58 16.41 1.73
C VAL A 58 -0.93 16.42 0.25
N GLU A 59 -1.83 15.51 -0.12
CA GLU A 59 -2.42 15.44 -1.46
C GLU A 59 -3.94 15.56 -1.29
N LYS A 60 -4.50 16.70 -1.69
CA LYS A 60 -5.94 16.97 -1.55
C LYS A 60 -6.52 17.43 -2.87
N TYR A 61 -7.47 16.64 -3.37
CA TYR A 61 -8.21 16.94 -4.60
C TYR A 61 -9.70 16.73 -4.36
N PRO A 62 -10.59 17.62 -4.85
CA PRO A 62 -12.03 17.38 -4.78
C PRO A 62 -12.39 16.16 -5.62
N TRP A 63 -13.11 15.21 -5.04
CA TRP A 63 -13.56 13.99 -5.74
C TRP A 63 -15.05 14.04 -6.02
N ILE A 64 -15.87 14.07 -4.98
CA ILE A 64 -17.32 14.20 -5.11
C ILE A 64 -17.75 15.47 -4.36
N GLU A 65 -17.71 16.60 -5.06
CA GLU A 65 -17.96 17.91 -4.46
C GLU A 65 -19.36 18.03 -3.86
N ARG A 66 -20.35 17.39 -4.50
CA ARG A 66 -21.73 17.41 -4.04
C ARG A 66 -21.90 16.88 -2.62
N PHE A 67 -21.06 15.94 -2.20
CA PHE A 67 -21.09 15.33 -0.87
C PHE A 67 -19.91 15.77 0.02
N GLY A 68 -19.09 16.69 -0.45
CA GLY A 68 -17.89 17.12 0.28
C GLY A 68 -16.81 16.06 0.43
N ILE A 69 -16.82 15.03 -0.43
CA ILE A 69 -15.86 13.94 -0.39
C ILE A 69 -14.63 14.34 -1.20
N ASN A 70 -13.47 14.25 -0.56
CA ASN A 70 -12.19 14.61 -1.16
C ASN A 70 -11.26 13.41 -1.22
N TYR A 71 -10.45 13.38 -2.29
CA TYR A 71 -9.24 12.57 -2.33
C TYR A 71 -8.20 13.29 -1.45
N TYR A 72 -8.07 12.85 -0.21
CA TYR A 72 -7.28 13.56 0.77
C TYR A 72 -6.34 12.60 1.49
N LEU A 73 -5.08 12.64 1.12
CA LEU A 73 -4.01 11.88 1.77
C LEU A 73 -3.10 12.84 2.54
N GLY A 74 -2.62 12.39 3.69
CA GLY A 74 -1.68 13.15 4.50
C GLY A 74 -0.86 12.21 5.38
N LEU A 75 0.31 12.66 5.77
CA LEU A 75 1.27 11.90 6.56
C LEU A 75 1.55 12.62 7.88
N ASP A 76 1.35 11.94 8.99
CA ASP A 76 1.80 12.36 10.31
C ASP A 76 2.86 11.40 10.88
N GLY A 77 3.34 11.66 12.09
CA GLY A 77 4.37 10.84 12.72
C GLY A 77 3.94 9.40 12.98
N ILE A 78 2.66 9.18 13.30
CA ILE A 78 2.11 7.84 13.55
C ILE A 78 1.90 7.11 12.23
N SER A 79 1.28 7.76 11.25
CA SER A 79 1.06 7.19 9.90
C SER A 79 2.37 6.79 9.23
N LEU A 80 3.42 7.59 9.38
CA LEU A 80 4.74 7.30 8.83
C LEU A 80 5.26 5.93 9.30
N TRP A 81 5.21 5.69 10.59
CA TRP A 81 5.67 4.42 11.16
C TRP A 81 4.78 3.25 10.75
N LEU A 82 3.47 3.45 10.66
CA LEU A 82 2.54 2.42 10.18
C LEU A 82 2.79 2.08 8.70
N VAL A 83 3.05 3.07 7.87
CA VAL A 83 3.39 2.87 6.46
C VAL A 83 4.71 2.09 6.33
N LEU A 84 5.73 2.49 7.07
CA LEU A 84 7.03 1.81 7.05
C LEU A 84 6.92 0.37 7.55
N LEU A 85 6.14 0.14 8.61
CA LEU A 85 5.90 -1.19 9.14
C LEU A 85 5.20 -2.08 8.11
N THR A 86 4.16 -1.58 7.45
CA THR A 86 3.41 -2.31 6.43
C THR A 86 4.31 -2.70 5.26
N THR A 87 5.06 -1.75 4.73
CA THR A 87 5.96 -2.00 3.59
C THR A 87 7.15 -2.89 3.95
N PHE A 88 7.59 -2.84 5.21
CA PHE A 88 8.66 -3.71 5.72
C PHE A 88 8.18 -5.16 5.92
N LEU A 89 6.97 -5.35 6.44
CA LEU A 89 6.43 -6.67 6.71
C LEU A 89 6.09 -7.46 5.44
N THR A 90 5.72 -6.79 4.36
CA THR A 90 5.30 -7.47 3.13
C THR A 90 6.38 -8.39 2.55
N PRO A 91 7.65 -7.97 2.40
CA PRO A 91 8.72 -8.89 1.98
C PRO A 91 8.90 -10.08 2.93
N ILE A 92 8.76 -9.85 4.22
CA ILE A 92 8.88 -10.90 5.24
C ILE A 92 7.76 -11.92 5.10
N ILE A 93 6.53 -11.47 4.86
CA ILE A 93 5.37 -12.34 4.62
C ILE A 93 5.59 -13.19 3.37
N ILE A 94 6.08 -12.60 2.28
CA ILE A 94 6.37 -13.31 1.04
C ILE A 94 7.45 -14.38 1.26
N LEU A 95 8.52 -14.05 1.97
CA LEU A 95 9.58 -15.02 2.31
C LEU A 95 9.06 -16.12 3.23
N GLY A 96 8.28 -15.78 4.25
CA GLY A 96 7.72 -16.75 5.20
C GLY A 96 6.73 -17.72 4.58
N SER A 97 6.01 -17.30 3.54
CA SER A 97 5.05 -18.12 2.82
C SER A 97 5.61 -18.81 1.58
N TRP A 98 6.92 -18.69 1.33
CA TRP A 98 7.56 -19.13 0.07
C TRP A 98 7.28 -20.60 -0.25
N THR A 99 7.42 -21.47 0.75
CA THR A 99 7.20 -22.90 0.60
C THR A 99 5.82 -23.36 1.07
N ALA A 100 5.15 -22.57 1.90
CA ALA A 100 3.85 -22.91 2.47
C ALA A 100 2.70 -22.80 1.45
N ILE A 101 2.83 -21.89 0.48
CA ILE A 101 1.82 -21.65 -0.54
C ILE A 101 2.27 -22.28 -1.85
N GLU A 102 1.65 -23.42 -2.19
CA GLU A 102 1.95 -24.19 -3.40
C GLU A 102 0.87 -24.04 -4.48
N ASN A 103 -0.38 -23.80 -4.07
CA ASN A 103 -1.53 -23.64 -4.95
C ASN A 103 -1.97 -22.18 -5.02
N ARG A 104 -2.48 -21.75 -6.17
CA ARG A 104 -2.98 -20.39 -6.39
C ARG A 104 -1.97 -19.31 -6.01
N VAL A 105 -0.72 -19.51 -6.38
CA VAL A 105 0.40 -18.63 -6.01
C VAL A 105 0.16 -17.19 -6.46
N LYS A 106 -0.33 -17.01 -7.70
CA LYS A 106 -0.65 -15.67 -8.22
C LYS A 106 -1.75 -14.98 -7.40
N GLY A 107 -2.83 -15.70 -7.12
CA GLY A 107 -3.94 -15.16 -6.32
C GLY A 107 -3.50 -14.77 -4.92
N PHE A 108 -2.68 -15.58 -4.29
CA PHE A 108 -2.12 -15.28 -2.96
C PHE A 108 -1.29 -13.99 -2.96
N HIS A 109 -0.34 -13.86 -3.88
CA HIS A 109 0.51 -12.68 -3.94
C HIS A 109 -0.26 -11.42 -4.37
N ALA A 110 -1.20 -11.57 -5.32
CA ALA A 110 -2.08 -10.47 -5.70
C ALA A 110 -2.93 -10.00 -4.51
N SER A 111 -3.45 -10.93 -3.70
CA SER A 111 -4.23 -10.59 -2.49
C SER A 111 -3.39 -9.85 -1.46
N ILE A 112 -2.12 -10.23 -1.28
CA ILE A 112 -1.19 -9.52 -0.39
C ILE A 112 -1.03 -8.06 -0.85
N PHE A 113 -0.83 -7.81 -2.14
CA PHE A 113 -0.65 -6.45 -2.65
C PHE A 113 -1.93 -5.63 -2.59
N VAL A 114 -3.09 -6.23 -2.85
CA VAL A 114 -4.39 -5.55 -2.66
C VAL A 114 -4.60 -5.18 -1.20
N LEU A 115 -4.30 -6.09 -0.28
CA LEU A 115 -4.38 -5.82 1.16
C LEU A 115 -3.40 -4.71 1.57
N GLN A 116 -2.20 -4.71 1.03
CA GLN A 116 -1.21 -3.65 1.27
C GLN A 116 -1.74 -2.28 0.82
N THR A 117 -2.31 -2.18 -0.38
CA THR A 117 -2.95 -0.95 -0.86
C THR A 117 -4.05 -0.49 0.11
N ALA A 118 -4.91 -1.40 0.54
CA ALA A 118 -6.00 -1.09 1.46
C ALA A 118 -5.48 -0.58 2.80
N MET A 119 -4.47 -1.22 3.36
CA MET A 119 -3.86 -0.80 4.63
C MET A 119 -3.18 0.56 4.52
N LEU A 120 -2.38 0.77 3.47
CA LEU A 120 -1.69 2.05 3.26
C LEU A 120 -2.69 3.19 3.03
N GLY A 121 -3.73 2.95 2.24
CA GLY A 121 -4.81 3.92 2.03
C GLY A 121 -5.53 4.26 3.33
N THR A 122 -5.80 3.26 4.17
CA THR A 122 -6.43 3.46 5.48
C THR A 122 -5.56 4.33 6.39
N PHE A 123 -4.25 4.09 6.43
CA PHE A 123 -3.35 4.86 7.29
C PHE A 123 -3.13 6.30 6.82
N LEU A 124 -3.23 6.55 5.53
CA LEU A 124 -2.94 7.86 4.93
C LEU A 124 -4.19 8.70 4.63
N SER A 125 -5.38 8.11 4.64
CA SER A 125 -6.62 8.83 4.35
C SER A 125 -7.01 9.79 5.47
N ILE A 126 -7.28 11.03 5.12
CA ILE A 126 -7.74 12.08 6.04
C ILE A 126 -9.25 12.29 5.92
N ASP A 127 -9.83 12.10 4.73
CA ASP A 127 -11.28 12.13 4.51
C ASP A 127 -11.93 10.87 5.08
N ALA A 128 -13.00 11.03 5.87
CA ALA A 128 -13.66 9.91 6.56
C ALA A 128 -14.27 8.88 5.58
N ILE A 129 -14.87 9.33 4.48
CA ILE A 129 -15.46 8.45 3.48
C ILE A 129 -14.37 7.71 2.71
N PHE A 130 -13.32 8.40 2.35
CA PHE A 130 -12.17 7.82 1.67
C PHE A 130 -11.46 6.78 2.56
N PHE A 131 -11.31 7.07 3.85
CA PHE A 131 -10.83 6.13 4.86
C PHE A 131 -11.70 4.88 4.92
N TYR A 132 -13.02 5.05 4.96
CA TYR A 132 -13.98 3.94 5.01
C TYR A 132 -13.88 3.04 3.79
N LEU A 133 -13.70 3.61 2.59
CA LEU A 133 -13.54 2.82 1.37
C LEU A 133 -12.30 1.91 1.43
N PHE A 134 -11.17 2.42 1.91
CA PHE A 134 -9.97 1.60 2.09
C PHE A 134 -10.14 0.58 3.20
N TRP A 135 -10.82 0.92 4.27
CA TRP A 135 -11.15 -0.01 5.35
C TRP A 135 -11.97 -1.19 4.81
N GLU A 136 -13.02 -0.92 4.07
CA GLU A 136 -13.87 -1.95 3.44
C GLU A 136 -13.06 -2.80 2.44
N LEU A 137 -12.19 -2.16 1.66
CA LEU A 137 -11.32 -2.87 0.71
C LEU A 137 -10.40 -3.86 1.43
N SER A 138 -9.95 -3.56 2.63
CA SER A 138 -9.08 -4.45 3.40
C SER A 138 -9.76 -5.77 3.80
N LEU A 139 -11.08 -5.78 3.87
CA LEU A 139 -11.84 -6.98 4.23
C LEU A 139 -11.95 -7.99 3.07
N VAL A 140 -11.78 -7.55 1.83
CA VAL A 140 -11.92 -8.41 0.65
C VAL A 140 -10.82 -9.47 0.56
N PRO A 141 -9.51 -9.15 0.73
CA PRO A 141 -8.45 -10.16 0.69
C PRO A 141 -8.36 -11.01 1.96
N MET A 142 -8.96 -10.56 3.04
CA MET A 142 -8.93 -11.29 4.31
C MET A 142 -9.83 -12.51 4.31
#